data_95c04955b6c9439d1892872e4695fb93
#
_entry.id   95c04955b6c9439d1892872e4695fb93
#
_cell.length_a   1.000
_cell.length_b   1.000
_cell.length_c   1.000
_cell.angle_alpha   90.00
_cell.angle_beta   90.00
_cell.angle_gamma   90.00
#
_symmetry.space_group_name_H-M   'P 1'
#
loop_
_entity.id
_entity.type
_entity.pdbx_description
1 polymer ?
#
loop_
_entity_poly.entity_id
_entity_poly.type
_entity_poly.pdbx_seq_one_letter_code
_entity_poly.pdbx_strand_id
1 'polypeptide(L)'
;YSYYAKSISYFNNDKSGNNPNVLISGKFTQYYPVQREQPTSVNNMMKVDHGIGMMFDNKQLPSIKNGRLISTRITRFNGGTKEAPVATFVTSDDKVIAVGNITQYCKIDIDRSYAEELAYEFTPVKTVLRMNNLGALDEDYRKNKEGVNGVIQDAYMDEEDGVVIVGSINSFDGINVNNIVRIDKNGNIDQQFLQNIG
;
A
#
# COMPACT_ATOMS: atom_id res chain seq x y z
N TYR A 1 2.85 -10.53 -19.04
CA TYR A 1 2.75 -10.11 -17.62
C TYR A 1 1.28 -9.81 -17.33
N SER A 2 0.67 -10.54 -16.38
CA SER A 2 -0.71 -10.30 -16.00
C SER A 2 -0.77 -9.16 -14.97
N TYR A 3 -1.50 -8.09 -15.28
CA TYR A 3 -1.87 -7.05 -14.32
C TYR A 3 -3.24 -7.40 -13.73
N TYR A 4 -3.39 -7.27 -12.40
CA TYR A 4 -4.66 -7.58 -11.73
C TYR A 4 -4.82 -6.76 -10.44
N ALA A 5 -6.06 -6.43 -10.11
CA ALA A 5 -6.44 -6.02 -8.77
C ALA A 5 -6.65 -7.28 -7.90
N LYS A 6 -6.19 -7.25 -6.66
CA LYS A 6 -6.27 -8.38 -5.74
C LYS A 6 -7.10 -8.08 -4.50
N SER A 7 -7.00 -6.86 -3.98
CA SER A 7 -7.66 -6.47 -2.74
C SER A 7 -8.41 -5.15 -2.91
N ILE A 8 -9.55 -5.05 -2.25
CA ILE A 8 -10.37 -3.83 -2.15
C ILE A 8 -10.71 -3.63 -0.69
N SER A 9 -10.45 -2.42 -0.17
CA SER A 9 -10.76 -2.02 1.20
C SER A 9 -11.40 -0.64 1.22
N TYR A 10 -12.24 -0.37 2.22
CA TYR A 10 -12.93 0.90 2.37
C TYR A 10 -12.32 1.72 3.50
N PHE A 11 -12.19 3.03 3.29
CA PHE A 11 -11.84 3.97 4.36
C PHE A 11 -13.07 4.25 5.23
N ASN A 12 -12.90 4.27 6.55
CA ASN A 12 -14.02 4.44 7.49
C ASN A 12 -14.44 5.90 7.60
N ASN A 13 -13.50 6.81 7.74
CA ASN A 13 -13.72 8.24 7.97
C ASN A 13 -13.39 9.08 6.74
N ASP A 14 -12.54 8.58 5.84
CA ASP A 14 -12.19 9.27 4.59
C ASP A 14 -13.25 9.01 3.52
N LYS A 15 -14.18 9.96 3.40
CA LYS A 15 -15.39 9.84 2.58
C LYS A 15 -15.51 11.00 1.59
N SER A 16 -16.18 10.73 0.49
CA SER A 16 -16.68 11.74 -0.45
C SER A 16 -18.19 11.82 -0.33
N GLY A 17 -18.69 12.86 0.33
CA GLY A 17 -20.07 12.92 0.76
C GLY A 17 -20.39 11.82 1.78
N ASN A 18 -21.40 10.99 1.49
CA ASN A 18 -21.79 9.87 2.35
C ASN A 18 -21.11 8.54 2.00
N ASN A 19 -20.29 8.51 0.94
CA ASN A 19 -19.68 7.27 0.45
C ASN A 19 -18.21 7.17 0.88
N PRO A 20 -17.76 6.01 1.38
CA PRO A 20 -16.36 5.81 1.73
C PRO A 20 -15.48 5.81 0.48
N ASN A 21 -14.27 6.34 0.60
CA ASN A 21 -13.24 6.16 -0.41
C ASN A 21 -12.73 4.72 -0.39
N VAL A 22 -12.20 4.27 -1.51
CA VAL A 22 -11.80 2.87 -1.72
C VAL A 22 -10.32 2.78 -2.01
N LEU A 23 -9.63 1.88 -1.31
CA LEU A 23 -8.28 1.45 -1.64
C LEU A 23 -8.37 0.22 -2.53
N ILE A 24 -7.66 0.24 -3.65
CA ILE A 24 -7.49 -0.91 -4.55
C ILE A 24 -6.02 -1.25 -4.60
N SER A 25 -5.68 -2.51 -4.42
CA SER A 25 -4.31 -2.99 -4.53
C SER A 25 -4.19 -4.25 -5.36
N GLY A 26 -2.98 -4.51 -5.86
CA GLY A 26 -2.71 -5.67 -6.70
C GLY A 26 -1.39 -5.51 -7.46
N LYS A 27 -1.28 -6.14 -8.60
CA LYS A 27 -0.12 -6.03 -9.49
C LYS A 27 -0.46 -5.08 -10.63
N PHE A 28 -0.23 -3.78 -10.44
CA PHE A 28 -0.42 -2.76 -11.48
C PHE A 28 0.40 -1.51 -11.19
N THR A 29 0.91 -0.90 -12.24
CA THR A 29 1.73 0.32 -12.14
C THR A 29 1.11 1.52 -12.86
N GLN A 30 -0.01 1.31 -13.51
CA GLN A 30 -0.72 2.35 -14.26
C GLN A 30 -2.23 2.19 -14.10
N TYR A 31 -2.91 3.33 -14.11
CA TYR A 31 -4.36 3.44 -14.18
C TYR A 31 -4.76 4.33 -15.36
N TYR A 32 -5.74 3.88 -16.14
CA TYR A 32 -6.28 4.59 -17.29
C TYR A 32 -7.67 5.15 -16.94
N PRO A 33 -7.79 6.43 -16.58
CA PRO A 33 -9.11 7.02 -16.34
C PRO A 33 -9.87 7.17 -17.67
N VAL A 34 -11.17 6.84 -17.65
CA VAL A 34 -12.04 6.81 -18.84
C VAL A 34 -12.07 8.12 -19.64
N GLN A 35 -11.78 9.24 -18.99
CA GLN A 35 -11.84 10.57 -19.62
C GLN A 35 -10.45 11.15 -19.95
N ARG A 36 -9.38 10.35 -19.92
CA ARG A 36 -8.01 10.83 -20.13
C ARG A 36 -7.26 9.92 -21.09
N GLU A 37 -6.53 10.53 -22.00
CA GLU A 37 -5.69 9.83 -22.96
C GLU A 37 -4.38 9.30 -22.37
N GLN A 38 -3.95 9.83 -21.21
CA GLN A 38 -2.68 9.47 -20.59
C GLN A 38 -2.89 8.65 -19.30
N PRO A 39 -2.11 7.57 -19.12
CA PRO A 39 -2.17 6.79 -17.91
C PRO A 39 -1.64 7.59 -16.71
N THR A 40 -2.14 7.26 -15.53
CA THR A 40 -1.60 7.76 -14.27
C THR A 40 -0.78 6.65 -13.61
N SER A 41 0.47 6.97 -13.24
CA SER A 41 1.33 6.02 -12.54
C SER A 41 0.87 5.81 -11.11
N VAL A 42 0.90 4.56 -10.70
CA VAL A 42 0.58 4.10 -9.34
C VAL A 42 1.55 2.98 -8.95
N ASN A 43 1.69 2.71 -7.66
CA ASN A 43 2.68 1.76 -7.15
C ASN A 43 1.98 0.55 -6.52
N ASN A 44 1.29 -0.25 -7.34
CA ASN A 44 0.51 -1.43 -6.93
C ASN A 44 -0.66 -1.11 -5.98
N MET A 45 -0.92 0.16 -5.73
CA MET A 45 -2.02 0.66 -4.91
C MET A 45 -2.58 1.96 -5.48
N MET A 46 -3.88 2.15 -5.35
CA MET A 46 -4.55 3.41 -5.67
C MET A 46 -5.76 3.62 -4.77
N LYS A 47 -6.03 4.90 -4.49
CA LYS A 47 -7.23 5.33 -3.79
C LYS A 47 -8.18 5.97 -4.76
N VAL A 48 -9.41 5.55 -4.75
CA VAL A 48 -10.48 6.07 -5.61
C VAL A 48 -11.62 6.63 -4.77
N ASP A 49 -12.19 7.72 -5.26
CA ASP A 49 -13.46 8.25 -4.78
C ASP A 49 -14.60 7.42 -5.34
N HIS A 50 -15.59 7.10 -4.54
CA HIS A 50 -16.73 6.27 -4.94
C HIS A 50 -17.55 6.89 -6.09
N GLY A 51 -17.62 8.22 -6.17
CA GLY A 51 -18.44 8.93 -7.17
C GLY A 51 -17.69 9.40 -8.41
N ILE A 52 -16.40 9.75 -8.28
CA ILE A 52 -15.61 10.38 -9.35
C ILE A 52 -14.39 9.59 -9.80
N GLY A 53 -14.12 8.43 -9.17
CA GLY A 53 -12.98 7.60 -9.49
C GLY A 53 -11.68 8.07 -8.82
N MET A 54 -10.55 8.07 -9.54
CA MET A 54 -9.26 8.38 -8.96
C MET A 54 -9.17 9.83 -8.46
N MET A 55 -8.69 9.99 -7.22
CA MET A 55 -8.41 11.29 -6.62
C MET A 55 -7.03 11.79 -7.03
N PHE A 56 -6.98 13.01 -7.53
CA PHE A 56 -5.73 13.67 -7.92
C PHE A 56 -5.33 14.75 -6.93
N ASP A 57 -4.02 14.93 -6.74
CA ASP A 57 -3.48 16.10 -6.06
C ASP A 57 -3.65 17.35 -6.95
N ASN A 58 -3.71 18.50 -6.30
CA ASN A 58 -3.66 19.80 -7.00
C ASN A 58 -2.25 20.10 -7.56
N LYS A 59 -1.22 19.44 -7.05
CA LYS A 59 0.13 19.54 -7.60
C LYS A 59 0.19 18.94 -8.99
N GLN A 60 0.88 19.62 -9.88
CA GLN A 60 1.09 19.23 -11.27
C GLN A 60 2.58 19.10 -11.51
N LEU A 61 2.99 18.00 -12.14
CA LEU A 61 4.37 17.84 -12.56
C LEU A 61 4.64 18.74 -13.77
N PRO A 62 5.65 19.59 -13.74
CA PRO A 62 6.03 20.38 -14.89
C PRO A 62 6.60 19.49 -15.98
N SER A 63 6.27 19.79 -17.21
CA SER A 63 6.87 19.18 -18.38
C SER A 63 7.14 20.25 -19.43
N ILE A 64 8.29 20.19 -20.07
CA ILE A 64 8.62 21.03 -21.22
C ILE A 64 8.77 20.13 -22.45
N LYS A 65 7.66 19.89 -23.14
CA LYS A 65 7.68 19.17 -24.41
C LYS A 65 7.52 20.15 -25.56
N ASN A 66 8.52 20.23 -26.47
CA ASN A 66 8.52 21.15 -27.61
C ASN A 66 8.30 22.63 -27.23
N GLY A 67 8.90 23.08 -26.11
CA GLY A 67 8.75 24.45 -25.60
C GLY A 67 7.39 24.77 -25.00
N ARG A 68 6.53 23.79 -24.80
CA ARG A 68 5.20 23.93 -24.22
C ARG A 68 5.16 23.31 -22.83
N LEU A 69 4.72 24.07 -21.83
CA LEU A 69 4.50 23.57 -20.49
C LEU A 69 3.29 22.59 -20.52
N ILE A 70 3.55 21.32 -20.29
CA ILE A 70 2.51 20.31 -20.10
C ILE A 70 2.51 19.96 -18.61
N SER A 71 1.34 19.86 -18.00
CA SER A 71 1.22 19.46 -16.60
C SER A 71 0.54 18.12 -16.48
N THR A 72 1.14 17.20 -15.73
CA THR A 72 0.56 15.90 -15.40
C THR A 72 0.14 15.89 -13.94
N ARG A 73 -1.10 15.50 -13.67
CA ARG A 73 -1.58 15.34 -12.29
C ARG A 73 -1.07 14.03 -11.71
N ILE A 74 -0.67 14.09 -10.46
CA ILE A 74 -0.34 12.90 -9.67
C ILE A 74 -1.56 12.48 -8.84
N THR A 75 -1.56 11.23 -8.41
CA THR A 75 -2.60 10.74 -7.50
C THR A 75 -2.45 11.34 -6.12
N ARG A 76 -3.57 11.61 -5.45
CA ARG A 76 -3.56 12.10 -4.06
C ARG A 76 -2.95 11.07 -3.10
N PHE A 77 -3.16 9.79 -3.37
CA PHE A 77 -2.50 8.69 -2.67
C PHE A 77 -1.15 8.43 -3.35
N ASN A 78 -0.10 9.01 -2.78
CA ASN A 78 1.26 8.88 -3.31
C ASN A 78 2.09 7.96 -2.41
N GLY A 79 1.85 6.69 -2.54
CA GLY A 79 2.56 5.63 -1.84
C GLY A 79 2.20 4.27 -2.40
N GLY A 80 2.96 3.27 -2.02
CA GLY A 80 2.74 1.90 -2.44
C GLY A 80 3.95 1.03 -2.20
N THR A 81 4.04 -0.04 -2.96
CA THR A 81 5.08 -1.06 -2.81
C THR A 81 5.69 -1.40 -4.15
N LYS A 82 6.96 -1.73 -4.15
CA LYS A 82 7.66 -2.18 -5.36
C LYS A 82 7.13 -3.54 -5.81
N GLU A 83 6.99 -4.47 -4.89
CA GLU A 83 6.36 -5.76 -5.13
C GLU A 83 4.86 -5.65 -4.87
N ALA A 84 4.06 -6.40 -5.63
CA ALA A 84 2.62 -6.45 -5.41
C ALA A 84 2.29 -7.02 -4.02
N PRO A 85 1.46 -6.36 -3.21
CA PRO A 85 1.05 -6.89 -1.93
C PRO A 85 0.21 -8.16 -2.10
N VAL A 86 0.27 -9.04 -1.12
CA VAL A 86 -0.61 -10.20 -1.02
C VAL A 86 -2.00 -9.76 -0.55
N ALA A 87 -2.03 -8.87 0.44
CA ALA A 87 -3.26 -8.25 0.94
C ALA A 87 -3.00 -6.81 1.38
N THR A 88 -4.04 -5.99 1.35
CA THR A 88 -4.06 -4.66 1.94
C THR A 88 -5.33 -4.46 2.75
N PHE A 89 -5.22 -3.70 3.82
CA PHE A 89 -6.31 -3.41 4.74
C PHE A 89 -6.34 -1.93 5.06
N VAL A 90 -7.52 -1.43 5.40
CA VAL A 90 -7.69 -0.11 5.98
C VAL A 90 -8.11 -0.30 7.42
N THR A 91 -7.33 0.23 8.34
CA THR A 91 -7.58 0.16 9.79
C THR A 91 -8.75 1.03 10.22
N SER A 92 -9.23 0.85 11.45
CA SER A 92 -10.32 1.63 12.02
C SER A 92 -10.05 3.14 12.06
N ASP A 93 -8.76 3.55 12.11
CA ASP A 93 -8.28 4.95 12.08
C ASP A 93 -7.80 5.40 10.67
N ASP A 94 -8.26 4.71 9.61
CA ASP A 94 -7.99 5.03 8.20
C ASP A 94 -6.51 4.96 7.78
N LYS A 95 -5.68 4.21 8.49
CA LYS A 95 -4.34 3.86 8.01
C LYS A 95 -4.42 2.66 7.06
N VAL A 96 -3.41 2.51 6.23
CA VAL A 96 -3.31 1.40 5.28
C VAL A 96 -2.21 0.46 5.74
N ILE A 97 -2.55 -0.82 5.94
CA ILE A 97 -1.59 -1.90 6.16
C ILE A 97 -1.44 -2.69 4.86
N ALA A 98 -0.21 -2.87 4.40
CA ALA A 98 0.12 -3.73 3.27
C ALA A 98 0.96 -4.92 3.76
N VAL A 99 0.56 -6.11 3.33
CA VAL A 99 1.16 -7.39 3.70
C VAL A 99 1.58 -8.13 2.44
N GLY A 100 2.78 -8.70 2.45
CA GLY A 100 3.27 -9.48 1.31
C GLY A 100 4.77 -9.74 1.38
N ASN A 101 5.31 -10.31 0.31
CA ASN A 101 6.75 -10.48 0.15
C ASN A 101 7.38 -9.15 -0.32
N ILE A 102 7.16 -8.10 0.47
CA ILE A 102 7.50 -6.71 0.15
C ILE A 102 8.89 -6.42 0.72
N THR A 103 9.73 -5.81 -0.11
CA THR A 103 11.10 -5.39 0.27
C THR A 103 11.27 -3.88 0.26
N GLN A 104 10.42 -3.16 -0.48
CA GLN A 104 10.53 -1.71 -0.60
C GLN A 104 9.15 -1.05 -0.63
N TYR A 105 8.99 -0.02 0.18
CA TYR A 105 7.99 1.03 -0.03
C TYR A 105 8.49 1.96 -1.14
N CYS A 106 7.57 2.50 -1.95
CA CYS A 106 7.90 3.48 -2.96
C CYS A 106 6.85 4.59 -3.05
N LYS A 107 7.32 5.79 -3.35
CA LYS A 107 6.49 6.94 -3.69
C LYS A 107 7.11 7.72 -4.85
N ILE A 108 6.31 8.53 -5.53
CA ILE A 108 6.80 9.47 -6.53
C ILE A 108 7.40 10.66 -5.79
N ASP A 109 8.66 10.98 -6.08
CA ASP A 109 9.29 12.24 -5.67
C ASP A 109 8.82 13.35 -6.60
N ILE A 110 7.89 14.16 -6.11
CA ILE A 110 7.25 15.20 -6.90
C ILE A 110 8.25 16.30 -7.28
N ASP A 111 9.20 16.60 -6.41
CA ASP A 111 10.12 17.72 -6.60
C ASP A 111 11.21 17.38 -7.63
N ARG A 112 11.53 16.08 -7.80
CA ARG A 112 12.49 15.58 -8.80
C ARG A 112 11.84 15.00 -10.05
N SER A 113 10.50 14.96 -10.12
CA SER A 113 9.78 14.35 -11.22
C SER A 113 9.39 15.35 -12.29
N TYR A 114 9.44 14.91 -13.54
CA TYR A 114 8.85 15.55 -14.70
C TYR A 114 7.74 14.66 -15.26
N ALA A 115 6.85 15.23 -16.07
CA ALA A 115 5.71 14.48 -16.61
C ALA A 115 6.14 13.28 -17.49
N GLU A 116 7.29 13.39 -18.13
CA GLU A 116 7.86 12.34 -18.99
C GLU A 116 8.73 11.34 -18.24
N GLU A 117 9.27 11.74 -17.07
CA GLU A 117 10.19 10.91 -16.28
C GLU A 117 9.91 11.09 -14.80
N LEU A 118 9.29 10.07 -14.20
CA LEU A 118 8.99 10.05 -12.80
C LEU A 118 10.21 9.59 -11.98
N ALA A 119 10.63 10.41 -11.03
CA ALA A 119 11.56 10.02 -10.00
C ALA A 119 10.82 9.28 -8.87
N TYR A 120 11.38 8.19 -8.40
CA TYR A 120 10.84 7.43 -7.28
C TYR A 120 11.78 7.47 -6.08
N GLU A 121 11.20 7.58 -4.89
CA GLU A 121 11.89 7.31 -3.64
C GLU A 121 11.55 5.90 -3.18
N PHE A 122 12.57 5.17 -2.75
CA PHE A 122 12.43 3.81 -2.22
C PHE A 122 12.93 3.78 -0.77
N THR A 123 12.10 3.24 0.12
CA THR A 123 12.47 2.98 1.51
C THR A 123 12.44 1.48 1.77
N PRO A 124 13.54 0.86 2.24
CA PRO A 124 13.53 -0.55 2.61
C PRO A 124 12.50 -0.83 3.71
N VAL A 125 11.69 -1.82 3.49
CA VAL A 125 10.69 -2.34 4.45
C VAL A 125 10.71 -3.86 4.41
N LYS A 126 10.09 -4.50 5.40
CA LYS A 126 10.06 -5.96 5.42
C LYS A 126 8.63 -6.44 5.68
N THR A 127 8.07 -7.12 4.67
CA THR A 127 6.88 -7.95 4.80
C THR A 127 5.57 -7.22 5.08
N VAL A 128 5.53 -6.41 6.14
CA VAL A 128 4.36 -5.65 6.56
C VAL A 128 4.77 -4.20 6.76
N LEU A 129 4.05 -3.30 6.15
CA LEU A 129 4.23 -1.86 6.35
C LEU A 129 2.88 -1.17 6.59
N ARG A 130 2.94 0.00 7.20
CA ARG A 130 1.78 0.86 7.41
C ARG A 130 1.99 2.21 6.74
N MET A 131 0.93 2.75 6.18
CA MET A 131 0.88 4.08 5.58
C MET A 131 -0.30 4.85 6.14
N ASN A 132 -0.26 6.17 6.06
CA ASN A 132 -1.44 6.99 6.32
C ASN A 132 -2.44 6.92 5.13
N ASN A 133 -3.58 7.59 5.26
CA ASN A 133 -4.64 7.61 4.24
C ASN A 133 -4.28 8.38 2.95
N LEU A 134 -3.10 9.00 2.87
CA LEU A 134 -2.53 9.62 1.68
C LEU A 134 -1.35 8.85 1.10
N GLY A 135 -1.02 7.70 1.69
CA GLY A 135 0.04 6.82 1.22
C GLY A 135 1.43 7.09 1.80
N ALA A 136 1.60 8.06 2.70
CA ALA A 136 2.90 8.30 3.33
C ALA A 136 3.24 7.17 4.32
N LEU A 137 4.48 6.65 4.24
CA LEU A 137 4.97 5.59 5.10
C LEU A 137 4.97 6.02 6.57
N ASP A 138 4.49 5.16 7.44
CA ASP A 138 4.66 5.25 8.88
C ASP A 138 5.99 4.56 9.26
N GLU A 139 7.05 5.36 9.33
CA GLU A 139 8.41 4.86 9.52
C GLU A 139 8.66 4.23 10.89
N ASP A 140 7.83 4.53 11.89
CA ASP A 140 7.96 3.95 13.22
C ASP A 140 7.23 2.61 13.35
N TYR A 141 6.27 2.33 12.45
CA TYR A 141 5.57 1.06 12.44
C TYR A 141 6.50 -0.07 12.00
N ARG A 142 6.72 -1.03 12.87
CA ARG A 142 7.62 -2.17 12.65
C ARG A 142 9.07 -1.79 12.34
N LYS A 143 9.51 -0.64 12.83
CA LYS A 143 10.90 -0.19 12.69
C LYS A 143 11.88 -1.23 13.24
N ASN A 144 12.92 -1.56 12.47
CA ASN A 144 13.95 -2.55 12.81
C ASN A 144 13.42 -3.99 13.03
N LYS A 145 12.22 -4.32 12.61
CA LYS A 145 11.70 -5.70 12.64
C LYS A 145 12.21 -6.50 11.44
N GLU A 146 12.41 -7.80 11.61
CA GLU A 146 12.98 -8.67 10.55
C GLU A 146 11.93 -9.13 9.53
N GLY A 147 10.66 -9.21 9.92
CA GLY A 147 9.58 -9.71 9.07
C GLY A 147 9.55 -11.23 8.99
N VAL A 148 9.08 -11.75 7.86
CA VAL A 148 8.90 -13.18 7.61
C VAL A 148 10.19 -13.81 7.07
N ASN A 149 10.56 -14.96 7.62
CA ASN A 149 11.43 -15.93 6.97
C ASN A 149 10.56 -16.99 6.31
N GLY A 150 10.33 -16.85 5.01
CA GLY A 150 9.44 -17.71 4.25
C GLY A 150 8.66 -16.92 3.20
N VAL A 151 7.50 -17.44 2.81
CA VAL A 151 6.63 -16.85 1.79
C VAL A 151 5.23 -16.66 2.35
N ILE A 152 4.74 -15.44 2.30
CA ILE A 152 3.34 -15.11 2.64
C ILE A 152 2.44 -15.52 1.48
N GLN A 153 1.35 -16.22 1.79
CA GLN A 153 0.35 -16.66 0.83
C GLN A 153 -0.95 -15.88 0.96
N ASP A 154 -1.35 -15.55 2.21
CA ASP A 154 -2.56 -14.77 2.47
C ASP A 154 -2.47 -14.04 3.82
N ALA A 155 -3.38 -13.09 4.04
CA ALA A 155 -3.55 -12.39 5.31
C ALA A 155 -5.01 -11.97 5.51
N TYR A 156 -5.38 -11.81 6.77
CA TYR A 156 -6.69 -11.33 7.21
C TYR A 156 -6.54 -10.33 8.34
N MET A 157 -7.28 -9.24 8.31
CA MET A 157 -7.34 -8.25 9.40
C MET A 157 -8.63 -8.45 10.20
N ASP A 158 -8.49 -8.56 11.51
CA ASP A 158 -9.61 -8.69 12.43
C ASP A 158 -10.20 -7.33 12.87
N GLU A 159 -11.24 -7.36 13.70
CA GLU A 159 -11.98 -6.19 14.17
C GLU A 159 -11.16 -5.28 15.12
N GLU A 160 -10.03 -5.76 15.64
CA GLU A 160 -9.09 -5.02 16.50
C GLU A 160 -7.92 -4.41 15.74
N ASP A 161 -7.98 -4.41 14.39
CA ASP A 161 -6.89 -4.04 13.48
C ASP A 161 -5.65 -4.95 13.63
N GLY A 162 -5.78 -6.12 14.22
CA GLY A 162 -4.76 -7.16 14.23
C GLY A 162 -4.73 -7.88 12.88
N VAL A 163 -3.54 -8.36 12.47
CA VAL A 163 -3.39 -9.05 11.19
C VAL A 163 -2.90 -10.48 11.39
N VAL A 164 -3.69 -11.44 10.94
CA VAL A 164 -3.30 -12.84 10.83
C VAL A 164 -2.65 -13.06 9.47
N ILE A 165 -1.46 -13.62 9.45
CA ILE A 165 -0.64 -13.86 8.25
C ILE A 165 -0.39 -15.35 8.14
N VAL A 166 -0.61 -15.92 6.98
CA VAL A 166 -0.41 -17.34 6.69
C VAL A 166 0.46 -17.54 5.45
N GLY A 167 1.17 -18.67 5.43
CA GLY A 167 2.02 -19.03 4.31
C GLY A 167 3.02 -20.12 4.66
N SER A 168 4.02 -20.32 3.83
CA SER A 168 5.16 -21.18 4.15
C SER A 168 6.16 -20.39 5.00
N ILE A 169 5.87 -20.24 6.30
CA ILE A 169 6.57 -19.34 7.22
C ILE A 169 7.27 -20.16 8.30
N ASN A 170 8.58 -20.02 8.41
CA ASN A 170 9.38 -20.66 9.45
C ASN A 170 9.54 -19.78 10.69
N SER A 171 9.77 -18.49 10.49
CA SER A 171 9.88 -17.51 11.58
C SER A 171 9.34 -16.15 11.18
N PHE A 172 8.95 -15.38 12.19
CA PHE A 172 8.53 -14.00 12.08
C PHE A 172 9.24 -13.17 13.15
N ASP A 173 9.95 -12.11 12.76
CA ASP A 173 10.79 -11.28 13.63
C ASP A 173 11.76 -12.12 14.50
N GLY A 174 12.35 -13.18 13.94
CA GLY A 174 13.26 -14.08 14.63
C GLY A 174 12.59 -15.12 15.54
N ILE A 175 11.27 -15.07 15.72
CA ILE A 175 10.50 -16.05 16.51
C ILE A 175 10.00 -17.17 15.59
N ASN A 176 10.25 -18.41 15.96
CA ASN A 176 9.74 -19.56 15.20
C ASN A 176 8.20 -19.57 15.25
N VAL A 177 7.59 -19.75 14.10
CA VAL A 177 6.15 -19.88 13.93
C VAL A 177 5.84 -21.06 13.01
N ASN A 178 4.65 -21.60 13.11
CA ASN A 178 4.25 -22.75 12.29
C ASN A 178 3.25 -22.34 11.22
N ASN A 179 3.76 -21.67 10.16
CA ASN A 179 2.99 -21.26 8.98
C ASN A 179 1.90 -20.19 9.22
N ILE A 180 1.73 -19.76 10.47
CA ILE A 180 0.73 -18.77 10.84
C ILE A 180 1.25 -17.88 11.97
N VAL A 181 0.95 -16.58 11.91
CA VAL A 181 1.27 -15.60 12.95
C VAL A 181 0.19 -14.53 12.98
N ARG A 182 -0.13 -14.01 14.17
CA ARG A 182 -0.93 -12.81 14.35
C ARG A 182 -0.03 -11.69 14.87
N ILE A 183 -0.16 -10.51 14.28
CA ILE A 183 0.40 -9.27 14.83
C ILE A 183 -0.74 -8.37 15.31
N ASP A 184 -0.50 -7.62 16.37
CA ASP A 184 -1.43 -6.63 16.89
C ASP A 184 -1.47 -5.36 16.00
N LYS A 185 -2.37 -4.41 16.30
CA LYS A 185 -2.48 -3.13 15.58
C LYS A 185 -1.20 -2.28 15.60
N ASN A 186 -0.28 -2.54 16.52
CA ASN A 186 1.02 -1.86 16.61
C ASN A 186 2.12 -2.59 15.83
N GLY A 187 1.78 -3.74 15.23
CA GLY A 187 2.70 -4.56 14.46
C GLY A 187 3.58 -5.49 15.29
N ASN A 188 3.26 -5.72 16.56
CA ASN A 188 3.96 -6.69 17.41
C ASN A 188 3.32 -8.06 17.31
N ILE A 189 4.12 -9.11 17.47
CA ILE A 189 3.61 -10.49 17.52
C ILE A 189 2.68 -10.65 18.71
N ASP A 190 1.50 -11.21 18.46
CA ASP A 190 0.56 -11.62 19.49
C ASP A 190 1.02 -12.94 20.12
N GLN A 191 1.66 -12.82 21.29
CA GLN A 191 2.21 -13.96 22.01
C GLN A 191 1.11 -14.92 22.51
N GLN A 192 -0.06 -14.39 22.86
CA GLN A 192 -1.18 -15.23 23.31
C GLN A 192 -1.73 -16.06 22.16
N PHE A 193 -1.83 -15.48 20.97
CA PHE A 193 -2.21 -16.20 19.77
C PHE A 193 -1.24 -17.35 19.48
N LEU A 194 0.07 -17.10 19.54
CA LEU A 194 1.09 -18.14 19.30
C LEU A 194 1.00 -19.28 20.29
N GLN A 195 0.77 -19.00 21.58
CA GLN A 195 0.62 -20.03 22.61
C GLN A 195 -0.62 -20.91 22.38
N ASN A 196 -1.68 -20.35 21.80
CA ASN A 196 -2.95 -21.05 21.60
C ASN A 196 -2.95 -21.96 20.35
N ILE A 197 -2.10 -21.67 19.37
CA ILE A 197 -2.04 -22.46 18.12
C ILE A 197 -0.97 -23.57 18.14
N GLY A 198 -0.10 -23.63 19.13
CA GLY A 198 0.89 -24.68 19.36
C GLY A 198 2.22 -24.42 18.69
#